data_3398e2218e591e208fb8219c45ce72c7
#
_entry.id   3398e2218e591e208fb8219c45ce72c7
#
_cell.length_a   1.000
_cell.length_b   1.000
_cell.length_c   1.000
_cell.angle_alpha   90.00
_cell.angle_beta   90.00
_cell.angle_gamma   90.00
#
_symmetry.space_group_name_H-M   'P 1'
#
loop_
_entity.id
_entity.type
_entity.pdbx_description
1 polymer ?
#
loop_
_entity_poly.entity_id
_entity_poly.type
_entity_poly.pdbx_seq_one_letter_code
_entity_poly.pdbx_strand_id
1 'polypeptide(L)' 'MPYELKKARLSAFITELQDLIDGHNVSDDLKEPLKGVLDNAHIRLQDLEQDHGQ' A
#
# COMPACT_ATOMS: atom_id res chain seq x y z
N MET A 1 -2.38 -17.32 -6.83
CA MET A 1 -2.69 -16.88 -5.45
C MET A 1 -4.13 -16.38 -5.41
N PRO A 2 -4.91 -16.78 -4.41
CA PRO A 2 -6.30 -16.34 -4.33
C PRO A 2 -6.41 -14.82 -4.15
N TYR A 3 -7.49 -14.27 -4.69
CA TYR A 3 -7.74 -12.84 -4.64
C TYR A 3 -7.71 -12.31 -3.21
N GLU A 4 -8.39 -13.00 -2.30
CA GLU A 4 -8.50 -12.52 -0.92
C GLU A 4 -7.14 -12.46 -0.23
N LEU A 5 -6.27 -13.42 -0.53
CA LEU A 5 -4.93 -13.44 0.05
C LEU A 5 -4.09 -12.30 -0.51
N LYS A 6 -4.17 -12.05 -1.81
CA LYS A 6 -3.47 -10.92 -2.42
C LYS A 6 -3.97 -9.61 -1.82
N LYS A 7 -5.27 -9.46 -1.69
CA LYS A 7 -5.86 -8.25 -1.14
C LYS A 7 -5.42 -8.03 0.31
N ALA A 8 -5.43 -9.10 1.11
CA ALA A 8 -5.03 -9.01 2.51
C ALA A 8 -3.58 -8.58 2.64
N ARG A 9 -2.70 -9.16 1.82
CA ARG A 9 -1.28 -8.81 1.86
C ARG A 9 -1.04 -7.38 1.45
N LEU A 10 -1.71 -6.94 0.39
CA LEU A 10 -1.55 -5.58 -0.10
C LEU A 10 -2.11 -4.58 0.89
N SER A 11 -3.26 -4.87 1.50
CA SER A 11 -3.85 -4.02 2.53
C SER A 11 -2.94 -3.91 3.76
N ALA A 12 -2.36 -5.02 4.18
CA ALA A 12 -1.42 -5.02 5.30
C ALA A 12 -0.18 -4.17 4.99
N PHE A 13 0.34 -4.31 3.77
CA PHE A 13 1.48 -3.51 3.33
C PHE A 13 1.16 -2.02 3.37
N ILE A 14 -0.02 -1.64 2.87
CA ILE A 14 -0.45 -0.24 2.88
C ILE A 14 -0.56 0.29 4.31
N THR A 15 -1.14 -0.49 5.21
CA THR A 15 -1.29 -0.09 6.60
C THR A 15 0.07 0.11 7.27
N GLU A 16 1.00 -0.83 7.08
CA GLU A 16 2.33 -0.71 7.64
C GLU A 16 3.07 0.49 7.08
N LEU A 17 2.92 0.74 5.79
CA LEU A 17 3.57 1.87 5.14
C LEU A 17 3.02 3.19 5.65
N GLN A 18 1.71 3.28 5.84
CA GLN A 18 1.10 4.47 6.43
C GLN A 18 1.60 4.71 7.84
N ASP A 19 1.73 3.66 8.64
CA ASP A 19 2.25 3.78 10.00
C ASP A 19 3.68 4.32 10.00
N LEU A 20 4.50 3.85 9.07
CA LEU A 20 5.87 4.35 8.94
C LEU A 20 5.89 5.83 8.57
N ILE A 21 5.03 6.24 7.65
CA ILE A 21 4.99 7.64 7.19
C ILE A 21 4.45 8.55 8.30
N ASP A 22 3.41 8.11 8.98
CA ASP A 22 2.77 8.92 10.03
C ASP A 22 3.58 8.94 11.33
N GLY A 23 4.38 7.90 11.57
CA GLY A 23 5.23 7.84 12.75
C GLY A 23 6.43 8.75 12.61
N HIS A 24 7.11 8.99 13.72
CA HIS A 24 8.29 9.86 13.74
C HIS A 24 9.59 9.09 13.59
N ASN A 25 9.49 7.84 13.13
CA ASN A 25 10.64 6.96 12.99
C ASN A 25 11.36 7.12 11.66
N VAL A 26 10.77 7.87 10.73
CA VAL A 26 11.31 8.05 9.39
C VAL A 26 11.59 9.53 9.17
N SER A 27 12.76 9.84 8.63
CA SER A 27 13.13 11.23 8.34
C SER A 27 12.26 11.77 7.18
N ASP A 28 12.13 13.09 7.14
CA ASP A 28 11.32 13.74 6.09
C ASP A 28 11.84 13.43 4.69
N ASP A 29 13.14 13.26 4.55
CA ASP A 29 13.76 12.94 3.26
C ASP A 29 13.25 11.62 2.71
N LEU A 30 12.95 10.67 3.60
CA LEU A 30 12.47 9.36 3.20
C LEU A 30 10.96 9.31 3.03
N LYS A 31 10.25 10.26 3.63
CA LYS A 31 8.79 10.28 3.55
C LYS A 31 8.29 10.49 2.12
N GLU A 32 8.98 11.33 1.35
CA GLU A 32 8.58 11.60 -0.03
C GLU A 32 8.58 10.33 -0.90
N PRO A 33 9.69 9.57 -0.97
CA PRO A 33 9.66 8.34 -1.74
C PRO A 33 8.69 7.30 -1.18
N LEU A 34 8.49 7.29 0.14
CA LEU A 34 7.53 6.35 0.73
C LEU A 34 6.10 6.68 0.34
N LYS A 35 5.76 7.96 0.24
CA LYS A 35 4.44 8.37 -0.24
C LYS A 35 4.19 7.89 -1.66
N GLY A 36 5.22 7.94 -2.51
CA GLY A 36 5.12 7.43 -3.88
C GLY A 36 4.82 5.95 -3.90
N VAL A 37 5.49 5.18 -3.04
CA VAL A 37 5.25 3.75 -2.91
C VAL A 37 3.83 3.49 -2.40
N LEU A 38 3.37 4.29 -1.46
CA LEU A 38 2.01 4.18 -0.92
C LEU A 38 0.97 4.41 -2.01
N ASP A 39 1.15 5.46 -2.82
CA ASP A 39 0.24 5.74 -3.93
C ASP A 39 0.20 4.57 -4.91
N ASN A 40 1.35 4.01 -5.25
CA ASN A 40 1.44 2.85 -6.13
C ASN A 40 0.69 1.66 -5.54
N ALA A 41 0.82 1.45 -4.24
CA ALA A 41 0.15 0.34 -3.58
C ALA A 41 -1.37 0.49 -3.65
N HIS A 42 -1.87 1.72 -3.47
CA HIS A 42 -3.31 1.99 -3.61
C HIS A 42 -3.79 1.72 -5.03
N ILE A 43 -3.02 2.13 -6.03
CA ILE A 43 -3.38 1.88 -7.42
C ILE A 43 -3.45 0.38 -7.70
N ARG A 44 -2.47 -0.37 -7.21
CA ARG A 44 -2.46 -1.82 -7.38
C ARG A 44 -3.66 -2.48 -6.72
N LEU A 45 -4.05 -1.97 -5.55
CA LEU A 45 -5.22 -2.51 -4.86
C LEU A 45 -6.49 -2.26 -5.67
N GLN A 46 -6.63 -1.07 -6.24
CA GLN A 46 -7.76 -0.75 -7.10
C GLN A 46 -7.79 -1.64 -8.33
N ASP A 47 -6.64 -1.84 -8.97
CA ASP A 47 -6.56 -2.73 -10.13
C ASP A 47 -6.97 -4.15 -9.77
N LEU A 48 -6.53 -4.62 -8.62
CA LEU A 48 -6.86 -5.97 -8.17
C LEU A 48 -8.36 -6.12 -7.97
N GLU A 49 -8.99 -5.12 -7.38
CA GLU A 49 -10.43 -5.13 -7.14
C GLU A 49 -11.22 -5.07 -8.44
N GLN A 50 -10.77 -4.26 -9.39
CA GLN A 50 -11.42 -4.16 -10.70
C GLN A 50 -11.31 -5.46 -11.47
N ASP A 51 -10.14 -6.07 -11.48
CA ASP A 51 -9.95 -7.35 -12.16
C ASP A 51 -10.84 -8.41 -11.58
N HIS A 52 -10.95 -8.45 -10.25
CA HIS A 52 -11.78 -9.44 -9.59
C HIS A 52 -13.26 -9.18 -9.82
N GLY A 53 -13.65 -7.92 -9.90
CA GLY A 53 -15.04 -7.54 -10.08
C GLY A 53 -15.60 -7.82 -11.46
N GLN A 54 -14.75 -8.19 -12.41
CA GLN A 54 -15.15 -8.54 -13.76
C GLN A 54 -15.26 -10.04 -13.93
#